data_f0d0913495a7fa9437cd5001bbad48ce
#
_entry.id   f0d0913495a7fa9437cd5001bbad48ce
#
_cell.length_a   1.000
_cell.length_b   1.000
_cell.length_c   1.000
_cell.angle_alpha   90.00
_cell.angle_beta   90.00
_cell.angle_gamma   90.00
#
_symmetry.space_group_name_H-M   'P 1'
#
loop_
_entity.id
_entity.type
_entity.pdbx_description
1 polymer ?
#
loop_
_entity_poly.entity_id
_entity_poly.type
_entity_poly.pdbx_seq_one_letter_code
_entity_poly.pdbx_strand_id
1 'polypeptide(L)'
;VSSGVETAEIIEPWLYATLAGDPSLAALVGDRIFGALTPDELSDPYVTFALTSARDIAGIGTARILVDALYTVKAVAQTTSLDDVRPIAARIDALLQGATADTPGHVLSVTRRNTISYPEVSRGVPFLHLGAVFRVEAHS
;
A
#
# COMPACT_ATOMS: atom_id res chain seq x y z
N VAL A 1 -20.80 -12.89 -1.81
CA VAL A 1 -19.89 -13.92 -2.29
C VAL A 1 -18.70 -13.27 -2.99
N SER A 2 -17.51 -13.69 -2.62
CA SER A 2 -16.26 -13.18 -3.16
C SER A 2 -16.05 -13.68 -4.61
N SER A 3 -15.62 -12.79 -5.50
CA SER A 3 -15.32 -13.14 -6.89
C SER A 3 -13.94 -13.78 -7.06
N GLY A 4 -13.05 -13.60 -6.08
CA GLY A 4 -11.68 -14.08 -6.14
C GLY A 4 -10.69 -13.10 -6.77
N VAL A 5 -11.14 -11.91 -7.17
CA VAL A 5 -10.29 -10.87 -7.79
C VAL A 5 -10.31 -9.56 -7.01
N GLU A 6 -10.70 -9.62 -5.74
CA GLU A 6 -10.86 -8.45 -4.87
C GLU A 6 -9.58 -7.64 -4.76
N THR A 7 -8.40 -8.27 -4.81
CA THR A 7 -7.13 -7.55 -4.75
C THR A 7 -6.99 -6.58 -5.92
N ALA A 8 -7.26 -7.03 -7.14
CA ALA A 8 -7.10 -6.21 -8.34
C ALA A 8 -8.29 -5.27 -8.59
N GLU A 9 -9.51 -5.69 -8.26
CA GLU A 9 -10.71 -4.94 -8.60
C GLU A 9 -11.17 -3.99 -7.51
N ILE A 10 -10.87 -4.30 -6.25
CA ILE A 10 -11.37 -3.55 -5.09
C ILE A 10 -10.24 -2.87 -4.33
N ILE A 11 -9.28 -3.67 -3.86
CA ILE A 11 -8.26 -3.17 -2.93
C ILE A 11 -7.29 -2.22 -3.63
N GLU A 12 -6.72 -2.61 -4.76
CA GLU A 12 -5.72 -1.78 -5.44
C GLU A 12 -6.28 -0.46 -5.95
N PRO A 13 -7.45 -0.40 -6.60
CA PRO A 13 -8.06 0.88 -6.95
C PRO A 13 -8.38 1.75 -5.73
N TRP A 14 -8.83 1.15 -4.64
CA TRP A 14 -9.10 1.86 -3.40
C TRP A 14 -7.82 2.41 -2.77
N LEU A 15 -6.75 1.59 -2.71
CA LEU A 15 -5.45 2.04 -2.20
C LEU A 15 -4.93 3.23 -3.01
N TYR A 16 -4.94 3.12 -4.32
CA TYR A 16 -4.48 4.20 -5.19
C TYR A 16 -5.29 5.47 -4.96
N ALA A 17 -6.62 5.38 -4.97
CA ALA A 17 -7.49 6.52 -4.77
C ALA A 17 -7.31 7.17 -3.41
N THR A 18 -7.13 6.36 -2.35
CA THR A 18 -6.91 6.85 -0.99
C THR A 18 -5.59 7.61 -0.89
N LEU A 19 -4.53 7.05 -1.45
CA LEU A 19 -3.21 7.68 -1.41
C LEU A 19 -3.13 8.90 -2.33
N ALA A 20 -3.59 8.78 -3.56
CA ALA A 20 -3.53 9.85 -4.54
C ALA A 20 -4.49 11.00 -4.23
N GLY A 21 -5.59 10.73 -3.53
CA GLY A 21 -6.58 11.74 -3.17
C GLY A 21 -6.24 12.55 -1.92
N ASP A 22 -5.14 12.25 -1.24
CA ASP A 22 -4.77 12.96 -0.02
C ASP A 22 -3.89 14.18 -0.31
N PRO A 23 -4.33 15.40 0.02
CA PRO A 23 -3.55 16.61 -0.25
C PRO A 23 -2.21 16.66 0.51
N SER A 24 -2.17 16.14 1.73
CA SER A 24 -0.94 16.12 2.53
C SER A 24 0.12 15.20 1.93
N LEU A 25 -0.28 14.04 1.42
CA LEU A 25 0.62 13.14 0.74
C LEU A 25 1.05 13.72 -0.62
N ALA A 26 0.14 14.34 -1.36
CA ALA A 26 0.45 15.00 -2.62
C ALA A 26 1.48 16.12 -2.46
N ALA A 27 1.47 16.83 -1.34
CA ALA A 27 2.47 17.86 -1.04
C ALA A 27 3.87 17.27 -0.86
N LEU A 28 3.98 15.99 -0.50
CA LEU A 28 5.27 15.31 -0.27
C LEU A 28 5.77 14.56 -1.50
N VAL A 29 4.88 13.91 -2.24
CA VAL A 29 5.28 13.04 -3.36
C VAL A 29 4.63 13.42 -4.70
N GLY A 30 3.77 14.44 -4.74
CA GLY A 30 3.04 14.80 -5.95
C GLY A 30 2.15 13.66 -6.40
N ASP A 31 2.25 13.31 -7.67
CA ASP A 31 1.51 12.18 -8.26
C ASP A 31 2.34 10.89 -8.34
N ARG A 32 3.52 10.88 -7.70
CA ARG A 32 4.44 9.73 -7.75
C ARG A 32 3.99 8.63 -6.80
N ILE A 33 2.89 8.00 -7.13
CA ILE A 33 2.31 6.86 -6.41
C ILE A 33 2.14 5.74 -7.42
N PHE A 34 2.82 4.60 -7.17
CA PHE A 34 2.92 3.51 -8.14
C PHE A 34 2.46 2.20 -7.52
N GLY A 35 1.79 1.39 -8.33
CA GLY A 35 1.46 0.03 -8.00
C GLY A 35 2.69 -0.90 -8.10
N ALA A 36 2.46 -2.13 -8.53
CA ALA A 36 3.49 -3.17 -8.55
C ALA A 36 4.72 -2.83 -9.41
N LEU A 37 4.56 -2.00 -10.43
CA LEU A 37 5.68 -1.58 -11.29
C LEU A 37 6.00 -0.11 -11.04
N THR A 38 7.26 0.14 -10.70
CA THR A 38 7.78 1.48 -10.48
C THR A 38 8.71 1.84 -11.64
N PRO A 39 8.59 3.05 -12.22
CA PRO A 39 9.55 3.51 -13.21
C PRO A 39 10.97 3.51 -12.62
N ASP A 40 11.96 3.20 -13.47
CA ASP A 40 13.35 3.27 -13.06
C ASP A 40 13.81 4.71 -12.85
N GLU A 41 14.82 4.87 -11.99
CA GLU A 41 15.61 6.10 -11.86
C GLU A 41 14.83 7.35 -11.39
N LEU A 42 13.84 7.16 -10.50
CA LEU A 42 13.20 8.29 -9.86
C LEU A 42 14.12 8.89 -8.79
N SER A 43 14.46 10.17 -8.94
CA SER A 43 15.25 10.90 -7.94
C SER A 43 14.38 11.53 -6.85
N ASP A 44 13.14 11.86 -7.16
CA ASP A 44 12.20 12.43 -6.20
C ASP A 44 11.52 11.35 -5.37
N PRO A 45 11.13 11.65 -4.12
CA PRO A 45 10.43 10.69 -3.28
C PRO A 45 9.15 10.18 -3.92
N TYR A 46 8.85 8.92 -3.72
CA TYR A 46 7.65 8.29 -4.25
C TYR A 46 7.10 7.23 -3.31
N VAL A 47 5.88 6.80 -3.57
CA VAL A 47 5.19 5.76 -2.82
C VAL A 47 4.93 4.58 -3.74
N THR A 48 5.19 3.37 -3.23
CA THR A 48 4.81 2.14 -3.94
C THR A 48 3.89 1.31 -3.06
N PHE A 49 3.00 0.58 -3.70
CA PHE A 49 2.22 -0.45 -3.03
C PHE A 49 2.21 -1.72 -3.88
N ALA A 50 2.31 -2.86 -3.23
CA ALA A 50 2.35 -4.14 -3.91
C ALA A 50 1.73 -5.23 -3.04
N LEU A 51 1.02 -6.14 -3.69
CA LEU A 51 0.48 -7.32 -3.03
C LEU A 51 1.63 -8.22 -2.59
N THR A 52 1.68 -8.53 -1.30
CA THR A 52 2.64 -9.48 -0.75
C THR A 52 2.07 -10.90 -0.79
N SER A 53 0.86 -11.05 -0.32
CA SER A 53 0.13 -12.33 -0.36
C SER A 53 -1.35 -12.08 -0.12
N ALA A 54 -2.17 -13.03 -0.52
CA ALA A 54 -3.59 -13.01 -0.24
C ALA A 54 -4.07 -14.43 -0.01
N ARG A 55 -5.06 -14.58 0.85
CA ARG A 55 -5.72 -15.86 1.07
C ARG A 55 -7.22 -15.65 1.11
N ASP A 56 -7.92 -16.67 0.64
CA ASP A 56 -9.37 -16.69 0.72
C ASP A 56 -9.81 -17.19 2.09
N ILE A 57 -10.84 -16.56 2.62
CA ILE A 57 -11.53 -17.07 3.80
C ILE A 57 -12.86 -17.61 3.32
N ALA A 58 -13.02 -18.92 3.49
CA ALA A 58 -14.21 -19.64 3.03
C ALA A 58 -15.21 -19.84 4.18
N GLY A 59 -16.48 -19.91 3.81
CA GLY A 59 -17.54 -20.38 4.70
C GLY A 59 -17.66 -21.91 4.65
N ILE A 60 -18.85 -22.39 4.91
CA ILE A 60 -19.13 -23.82 4.79
C ILE A 60 -19.06 -24.23 3.32
N GLY A 61 -18.26 -25.27 3.02
CA GLY A 61 -18.04 -25.73 1.67
C GLY A 61 -16.93 -24.96 0.98
N THR A 62 -17.11 -24.63 -0.31
CA THR A 62 -16.10 -23.96 -1.14
C THR A 62 -16.39 -22.48 -1.38
N ALA A 63 -17.46 -21.94 -0.78
CA ALA A 63 -17.80 -20.53 -0.96
C ALA A 63 -16.78 -19.62 -0.26
N ARG A 64 -16.20 -18.71 -1.02
CA ARG A 64 -15.33 -17.66 -0.46
C ARG A 64 -16.18 -16.55 0.14
N ILE A 65 -15.87 -16.16 1.37
CA ILE A 65 -16.58 -15.09 2.06
C ILE A 65 -15.85 -13.76 1.86
N LEU A 66 -14.52 -13.77 2.05
CA LEU A 66 -13.70 -12.58 1.89
C LEU A 66 -12.28 -12.96 1.52
N VAL A 67 -11.51 -11.96 1.14
CA VAL A 67 -10.07 -12.07 0.91
C VAL A 67 -9.34 -11.35 2.03
N ASP A 68 -8.33 -12.02 2.59
CA ASP A 68 -7.40 -11.46 3.57
C ASP A 68 -6.07 -11.25 2.86
N ALA A 69 -5.76 -10.01 2.53
CA ALA A 69 -4.61 -9.65 1.73
C ALA A 69 -3.58 -8.89 2.55
N LEU A 70 -2.30 -9.10 2.22
CA LEU A 70 -1.20 -8.32 2.78
C LEU A 70 -0.60 -7.46 1.66
N TYR A 71 -0.57 -6.16 1.89
CA TYR A 71 0.01 -5.19 0.99
C TYR A 71 1.19 -4.49 1.65
N THR A 72 2.30 -4.42 0.93
CA THR A 72 3.41 -3.56 1.32
C THR A 72 3.18 -2.18 0.73
N VAL A 73 3.07 -1.18 1.58
CA VAL A 73 2.93 0.23 1.18
C VAL A 73 4.07 1.00 1.82
N LYS A 74 4.91 1.62 1.00
CA LYS A 74 6.14 2.24 1.49
C LYS A 74 6.51 3.49 0.71
N ALA A 75 7.24 4.37 1.40
CA ALA A 75 7.92 5.51 0.82
C ALA A 75 9.33 5.09 0.39
N VAL A 76 9.76 5.58 -0.76
CA VAL A 76 11.11 5.36 -1.28
C VAL A 76 11.69 6.71 -1.67
N ALA A 77 12.93 6.97 -1.30
CA ALA A 77 13.63 8.21 -1.70
C ALA A 77 15.09 7.92 -1.96
N GLN A 78 15.65 8.65 -2.92
CA GLN A 78 17.07 8.67 -3.18
C GLN A 78 17.74 9.55 -2.11
N THR A 79 18.16 8.94 -1.01
CA THR A 79 18.66 9.64 0.15
C THR A 79 19.44 8.69 1.05
N THR A 80 20.23 9.27 1.96
CA THR A 80 20.86 8.55 3.07
C THR A 80 20.24 8.91 4.42
N SER A 81 19.23 9.80 4.43
CA SER A 81 18.57 10.26 5.65
C SER A 81 17.13 9.76 5.71
N LEU A 82 16.76 9.09 6.81
CA LEU A 82 15.38 8.68 7.07
C LEU A 82 14.42 9.88 7.19
N ASP A 83 14.93 11.07 7.46
CA ASP A 83 14.10 12.28 7.58
C ASP A 83 13.37 12.60 6.27
N ASP A 84 13.90 12.16 5.13
CA ASP A 84 13.28 12.37 3.83
C ASP A 84 12.09 11.42 3.56
N VAL A 85 12.01 10.30 4.25
CA VAL A 85 10.94 9.31 4.06
C VAL A 85 9.97 9.22 5.24
N ARG A 86 10.38 9.64 6.45
CA ARG A 86 9.51 9.59 7.64
C ARG A 86 8.17 10.31 7.48
N PRO A 87 8.13 11.56 6.99
CA PRO A 87 6.84 12.24 6.85
C PRO A 87 5.88 11.52 5.90
N ILE A 88 6.43 10.93 4.84
CA ILE A 88 5.65 10.18 3.85
C ILE A 88 5.09 8.90 4.48
N ALA A 89 5.95 8.13 5.15
CA ALA A 89 5.53 6.90 5.82
C ALA A 89 4.50 7.17 6.92
N ALA A 90 4.69 8.25 7.69
CA ALA A 90 3.75 8.65 8.74
C ALA A 90 2.38 9.01 8.14
N ARG A 91 2.36 9.68 7.01
CA ARG A 91 1.10 10.04 6.34
C ARG A 91 0.40 8.81 5.77
N ILE A 92 1.14 7.87 5.19
CA ILE A 92 0.59 6.60 4.73
C ILE A 92 -0.08 5.87 5.89
N ASP A 93 0.60 5.77 7.03
CA ASP A 93 0.03 5.10 8.20
C ASP A 93 -1.24 5.79 8.70
N ALA A 94 -1.25 7.12 8.74
CA ALA A 94 -2.42 7.90 9.15
C ALA A 94 -3.63 7.66 8.23
N LEU A 95 -3.38 7.45 6.93
CA LEU A 95 -4.44 7.21 5.97
C LEU A 95 -4.97 5.77 6.00
N LEU A 96 -4.10 4.79 6.26
CA LEU A 96 -4.44 3.39 6.09
C LEU A 96 -4.76 2.66 7.39
N GLN A 97 -4.10 2.99 8.50
CA GLN A 97 -4.35 2.30 9.76
C GLN A 97 -5.79 2.57 10.24
N GLY A 98 -6.55 1.51 10.38
CA GLY A 98 -7.95 1.60 10.80
C GLY A 98 -8.90 2.07 9.72
N ALA A 99 -8.45 2.21 8.47
CA ALA A 99 -9.30 2.64 7.36
C ALA A 99 -10.39 1.62 7.08
N THR A 100 -11.55 2.12 6.70
CA THR A 100 -12.68 1.31 6.23
C THR A 100 -13.22 1.95 4.97
N ALA A 101 -13.87 1.16 4.13
CA ALA A 101 -14.51 1.67 2.94
C ALA A 101 -15.88 1.04 2.78
N ASP A 102 -16.83 1.88 2.39
CA ASP A 102 -18.24 1.52 2.24
C ASP A 102 -18.67 1.71 0.79
N THR A 103 -17.82 1.24 -0.11
CA THR A 103 -18.03 1.31 -1.55
C THR A 103 -18.44 -0.04 -2.11
N PRO A 104 -18.96 -0.10 -3.33
CA PRO A 104 -19.19 -1.39 -4.00
C PRO A 104 -17.89 -2.20 -3.99
N GLY A 105 -17.95 -3.39 -3.41
CA GLY A 105 -16.80 -4.24 -3.24
C GLY A 105 -16.17 -4.23 -1.85
N HIS A 106 -16.54 -3.34 -1.00
CA HIS A 106 -16.32 -3.33 0.45
C HIS A 106 -14.92 -3.72 0.95
N VAL A 107 -14.02 -2.76 1.04
CA VAL A 107 -12.84 -2.90 1.92
C VAL A 107 -13.35 -2.84 3.35
N LEU A 108 -13.27 -3.96 4.07
CA LEU A 108 -13.83 -4.08 5.42
C LEU A 108 -12.96 -3.43 6.47
N SER A 109 -11.66 -3.67 6.40
CA SER A 109 -10.73 -3.13 7.38
C SER A 109 -9.31 -3.14 6.87
N VAL A 110 -8.51 -2.21 7.40
CA VAL A 110 -7.07 -2.15 7.14
C VAL A 110 -6.35 -1.99 8.48
N THR A 111 -5.36 -2.83 8.73
CA THR A 111 -4.53 -2.75 9.93
C THR A 111 -3.06 -2.93 9.58
N ARG A 112 -2.20 -2.12 10.20
CA ARG A 112 -0.77 -2.29 10.04
C ARG A 112 -0.30 -3.56 10.76
N ARG A 113 0.45 -4.38 10.08
CA ARG A 113 0.95 -5.62 10.61
C ARG A 113 2.36 -5.52 11.14
N ASN A 114 3.25 -4.90 10.36
CA ASN A 114 4.63 -4.68 10.74
C ASN A 114 5.24 -3.55 9.93
N THR A 115 6.26 -2.92 10.48
CA THR A 115 7.02 -1.87 9.82
C THR A 115 8.11 -2.47 8.94
N ILE A 116 8.39 -1.82 7.82
CA ILE A 116 9.48 -2.18 6.92
C ILE A 116 10.41 -0.99 6.81
N SER A 117 11.70 -1.24 6.97
CA SER A 117 12.74 -0.23 6.77
C SER A 117 14.00 -0.91 6.29
N TYR A 118 14.51 -0.50 5.13
CA TYR A 118 15.76 -1.06 4.61
C TYR A 118 16.41 -0.11 3.61
N PRO A 119 17.75 -0.16 3.52
CA PRO A 119 18.48 0.56 2.48
C PRO A 119 18.58 -0.28 1.21
N GLU A 120 18.73 0.40 0.09
CA GLU A 120 19.04 -0.22 -1.19
C GLU A 120 20.07 0.62 -1.91
N VAL A 121 21.01 -0.02 -2.61
CA VAL A 121 21.94 0.67 -3.50
C VAL A 121 21.67 0.17 -4.91
N SER A 122 21.27 1.08 -5.79
CA SER A 122 21.00 0.79 -7.19
C SER A 122 21.89 1.66 -8.07
N ARG A 123 22.71 1.02 -8.89
CA ARG A 123 23.66 1.71 -9.79
C ARG A 123 24.57 2.71 -9.04
N GLY A 124 24.99 2.35 -7.83
CA GLY A 124 25.83 3.20 -6.98
C GLY A 124 25.09 4.32 -6.26
N VAL A 125 23.77 4.38 -6.39
CA VAL A 125 22.94 5.42 -5.78
C VAL A 125 22.18 4.84 -4.58
N PRO A 126 22.24 5.50 -3.41
CA PRO A 126 21.53 5.01 -2.23
C PRO A 126 20.06 5.39 -2.26
N PHE A 127 19.22 4.44 -1.86
CA PHE A 127 17.78 4.63 -1.65
C PHE A 127 17.40 4.12 -0.27
N LEU A 128 16.47 4.79 0.39
CA LEU A 128 15.87 4.31 1.62
C LEU A 128 14.41 3.99 1.38
N HIS A 129 14.00 2.85 1.94
CA HIS A 129 12.63 2.35 1.92
C HIS A 129 12.08 2.37 3.34
N LEU A 130 10.94 3.00 3.55
CA LEU A 130 10.28 3.05 4.84
C LEU A 130 8.77 2.96 4.65
N GLY A 131 8.16 2.01 5.31
CA GLY A 131 6.72 1.81 5.24
C GLY A 131 6.28 0.67 6.12
N ALA A 132 5.26 -0.04 5.66
CA ALA A 132 4.69 -1.13 6.45
C ALA A 132 3.97 -2.15 5.57
N VAL A 133 3.74 -3.31 6.14
CA VAL A 133 2.80 -4.28 5.60
C VAL A 133 1.45 -4.05 6.27
N PHE A 134 0.42 -3.85 5.45
CA PHE A 134 -0.95 -3.67 5.90
C PHE A 134 -1.78 -4.89 5.55
N ARG A 135 -2.56 -5.34 6.53
CA ARG A 135 -3.55 -6.38 6.30
C ARG A 135 -4.85 -5.73 5.87
N VAL A 136 -5.36 -6.13 4.71
CA VAL A 136 -6.59 -5.60 4.15
C VAL A 136 -7.58 -6.75 3.98
N GLU A 137 -8.73 -6.63 4.63
CA GLU A 137 -9.81 -7.59 4.45
C GLU A 137 -10.89 -6.97 3.56
N ALA A 138 -11.27 -7.69 2.52
CA ALA A 138 -12.22 -7.20 1.54
C ALA A 138 -13.13 -8.31 1.02
N HIS A 139 -14.35 -7.92 0.65
CA HIS A 139 -15.26 -8.81 -0.05
C HIS A 139 -15.96 -8.06 -1.19
N SER A 140 -16.40 -8.80 -2.17
CA SER A 140 -17.21 -8.27 -3.26
C SER A 140 -18.70 -8.37 -2.96
#